data_722ba96a8d6fc49e17311244f3740ba0
#
_entry.id   722ba96a8d6fc49e17311244f3740ba0
#
_cell.length_a   1.000
_cell.length_b   1.000
_cell.length_c   1.000
_cell.angle_alpha   90.00
_cell.angle_beta   90.00
_cell.angle_gamma   90.00
#
_symmetry.space_group_name_H-M   'P 1'
#
loop_
_entity.id
_entity.type
_entity.pdbx_description
1 polymer ?
#
loop_
_entity_poly.entity_id
_entity_poly.type
_entity_poly.pdbx_seq_one_letter_code
_entity_poly.pdbx_strand_id
1 'polypeptide(L)'
;MSKNIDLTSDDVVADDVSFVWELEVPGNPIPQPRPRVGKHGIYNPATVESKQWKAAVKATLGATQTGVLFPVGVPVGGVIVCHMRRTNSDFKGGIPGCDRLKSNLPLVRPICPDVDNLAKFILDALNGVIYKDDKQVVKLEVLKVLDNIGACEGRTLVRVARFHG
;
A
#
# COMPACT_ATOMS: atom_id res chain seq x y z
N MET A 1 -20.89 16.57 16.45
CA MET A 1 -19.94 16.83 15.35
C MET A 1 -18.92 15.72 15.37
N SER A 2 -19.11 14.68 14.55
CA SER A 2 -18.10 13.63 14.37
C SER A 2 -16.97 14.22 13.56
N LYS A 3 -15.78 14.37 14.15
CA LYS A 3 -14.57 14.65 13.42
C LYS A 3 -14.32 13.44 12.51
N ASN A 4 -14.33 13.64 11.20
CA ASN A 4 -13.73 12.70 10.27
C ASN A 4 -12.24 12.65 10.61
N ILE A 5 -11.84 11.59 11.30
CA ILE A 5 -10.43 11.31 11.54
C ILE A 5 -9.93 10.75 10.20
N ASP A 6 -9.27 11.59 9.43
CA ASP A 6 -8.46 11.13 8.32
C ASP A 6 -7.17 10.58 8.94
N LEU A 7 -7.09 9.28 9.13
CA LEU A 7 -5.85 8.62 9.51
C LEU A 7 -4.92 8.69 8.30
N THR A 8 -4.15 9.74 8.27
CA THR A 8 -3.05 9.88 7.33
C THR A 8 -1.89 9.00 7.81
N SER A 9 -0.94 8.74 6.93
CA SER A 9 0.31 8.06 7.30
C SER A 9 1.06 8.78 8.44
N ASP A 10 0.73 10.05 8.72
CA ASP A 10 1.34 10.85 9.78
C ASP A 10 0.79 10.47 11.17
N ASP A 11 -0.44 9.93 11.25
CA ASP A 11 -1.05 9.47 12.50
C ASP A 11 -0.50 8.08 12.95
N VAL A 12 0.18 7.36 12.05
CA VAL A 12 0.73 6.03 12.32
C VAL A 12 2.20 6.12 12.75
N VAL A 13 2.85 7.25 12.52
CA VAL A 13 4.28 7.44 12.78
C VAL A 13 4.46 8.38 13.96
N ALA A 14 4.50 7.85 15.16
CA ALA A 14 5.13 8.52 16.29
C ALA A 14 6.62 8.18 16.20
N ASP A 15 7.41 9.07 15.68
CA ASP A 15 8.81 9.35 15.97
C ASP A 15 9.50 9.87 14.68
N ASP A 16 10.24 10.91 14.82
CA ASP A 16 11.17 11.70 14.01
C ASP A 16 11.92 10.97 12.86
N VAL A 17 11.19 10.19 12.04
CA VAL A 17 11.76 9.50 10.87
C VAL A 17 11.45 10.32 9.62
N SER A 18 12.44 11.04 9.11
CA SER A 18 12.35 11.63 7.78
C SER A 18 12.33 10.52 6.72
N PHE A 19 11.19 10.32 6.07
CA PHE A 19 11.08 9.37 4.96
C PHE A 19 11.90 9.86 3.77
N VAL A 20 12.67 8.95 3.19
CA VAL A 20 13.53 9.25 2.03
C VAL A 20 12.75 9.07 0.73
N TRP A 21 11.72 8.23 0.76
CA TRP A 21 10.92 7.92 -0.42
C TRP A 21 9.47 7.63 -0.04
N GLU A 22 8.54 8.14 -0.83
CA GLU A 22 7.12 7.85 -0.70
C GLU A 22 6.44 7.68 -2.05
N LEU A 23 5.37 6.92 -2.07
CA LEU A 23 4.52 6.67 -3.23
C LEU A 23 3.07 6.50 -2.81
N GLU A 24 2.17 7.16 -3.52
CA GLU A 24 0.74 6.86 -3.50
C GLU A 24 0.34 6.17 -4.81
N VAL A 25 -0.31 5.03 -4.71
CA VAL A 25 -0.87 4.28 -5.84
C VAL A 25 -2.39 4.28 -5.72
N PRO A 26 -3.11 4.90 -6.66
CA PRO A 26 -4.58 4.88 -6.65
C PRO A 26 -5.12 3.49 -6.97
N GLY A 27 -6.32 3.21 -6.53
CA GLY A 27 -7.03 1.96 -6.73
C GLY A 27 -7.02 1.04 -5.50
N ASN A 28 -7.93 0.08 -5.51
CA ASN A 28 -8.07 -0.82 -4.36
C ASN A 28 -6.78 -1.62 -4.12
N PRO A 29 -6.24 -1.62 -2.89
CA PRO A 29 -5.05 -2.39 -2.57
C PRO A 29 -5.16 -3.86 -2.96
N ILE A 30 -4.08 -4.39 -3.53
CA ILE A 30 -4.04 -5.73 -4.13
C ILE A 30 -3.29 -6.68 -3.20
N PRO A 31 -3.89 -7.81 -2.80
CA PRO A 31 -3.19 -8.82 -2.01
C PRO A 31 -2.24 -9.66 -2.87
N GLN A 32 -1.22 -10.24 -2.26
CA GLN A 32 -0.38 -11.23 -2.91
C GLN A 32 -1.23 -12.45 -3.28
N PRO A 33 -1.40 -12.75 -4.56
CA PRO A 33 -2.18 -13.91 -4.96
C PRO A 33 -1.40 -15.19 -4.70
N ARG A 34 -2.13 -16.24 -4.35
CA ARG A 34 -1.54 -17.57 -4.30
C ARG A 34 -1.26 -18.08 -5.72
N PRO A 35 -0.09 -18.66 -5.97
CA PRO A 35 0.18 -19.33 -7.23
C PRO A 35 -0.93 -20.36 -7.54
N ARG A 36 -1.35 -20.39 -8.80
CA ARG A 36 -2.35 -21.36 -9.28
C ARG A 36 -1.71 -22.35 -10.22
N VAL A 37 -2.19 -23.59 -10.17
CA VAL A 37 -1.80 -24.61 -11.13
C VAL A 37 -2.73 -24.49 -12.34
N GLY A 38 -2.17 -24.23 -13.50
CA GLY A 38 -2.88 -24.17 -14.76
C GLY A 38 -2.48 -25.31 -15.69
N LYS A 39 -3.08 -25.38 -16.87
CA LYS A 39 -2.80 -26.41 -17.88
C LYS A 39 -1.33 -26.45 -18.35
N HIS A 40 -0.62 -25.33 -18.21
CA HIS A 40 0.78 -25.18 -18.67
C HIS A 40 1.77 -24.98 -17.50
N GLY A 41 1.38 -25.31 -16.27
CA GLY A 41 2.22 -25.18 -15.08
C GLY A 41 1.68 -24.21 -14.04
N ILE A 42 2.55 -23.86 -13.07
CA ILE A 42 2.22 -22.92 -11.99
C ILE A 42 2.36 -21.49 -12.51
N TYR A 43 1.35 -20.65 -12.28
CA TYR A 43 1.37 -19.24 -12.64
C TYR A 43 0.88 -18.34 -11.49
N ASN A 44 1.36 -17.09 -11.49
CA ASN A 44 0.87 -16.06 -10.58
C ASN A 44 -0.19 -15.21 -11.28
N PRO A 45 -1.44 -15.19 -10.81
CA PRO A 45 -2.55 -14.47 -11.47
C PRO A 45 -2.40 -12.94 -11.43
N ALA A 46 -1.60 -12.34 -10.53
CA ALA A 46 -1.38 -10.89 -10.46
C ALA A 46 -0.10 -10.41 -11.16
N THR A 47 0.33 -11.10 -12.22
CA THR A 47 1.55 -10.72 -12.94
C THR A 47 1.44 -9.34 -13.59
N VAL A 48 0.27 -8.96 -14.08
CA VAL A 48 0.03 -7.66 -14.74
C VAL A 48 0.09 -6.54 -13.71
N GLU A 49 -0.65 -6.67 -12.62
CA GLU A 49 -0.70 -5.71 -11.53
C GLU A 49 0.67 -5.53 -10.88
N SER A 50 1.41 -6.61 -10.66
CA SER A 50 2.77 -6.55 -10.13
C SER A 50 3.73 -5.78 -11.04
N LYS A 51 3.61 -5.95 -12.37
CA LYS A 51 4.40 -5.18 -13.35
C LYS A 51 4.02 -3.70 -13.34
N GLN A 52 2.72 -3.38 -13.27
CA GLN A 52 2.22 -2.00 -13.19
C GLN A 52 2.72 -1.31 -11.93
N TRP A 53 2.68 -1.99 -10.78
CA TRP A 53 3.22 -1.48 -9.52
C TRP A 53 4.72 -1.22 -9.61
N LYS A 54 5.50 -2.17 -10.11
CA LYS A 54 6.95 -1.97 -10.32
C LYS A 54 7.25 -0.82 -11.26
N ALA A 55 6.44 -0.62 -12.30
CA ALA A 55 6.60 0.52 -13.20
C ALA A 55 6.29 1.85 -12.50
N ALA A 56 5.22 1.92 -11.69
CA ALA A 56 4.88 3.09 -10.90
C ALA A 56 6.01 3.44 -9.90
N VAL A 57 6.53 2.45 -9.18
CA VAL A 57 7.67 2.63 -8.25
C VAL A 57 8.89 3.18 -9.00
N LYS A 58 9.25 2.61 -10.15
CA LYS A 58 10.38 3.08 -10.96
C LYS A 58 10.20 4.52 -11.43
N ALA A 59 8.99 4.89 -11.82
CA ALA A 59 8.70 6.24 -12.30
C ALA A 59 8.97 7.33 -11.24
N THR A 60 8.83 7.01 -9.96
CA THR A 60 9.10 7.96 -8.86
C THR A 60 10.58 8.22 -8.63
N LEU A 61 11.47 7.31 -9.06
CA LEU A 61 12.91 7.43 -8.83
C LEU A 61 13.60 8.34 -9.84
N GLY A 62 12.93 8.70 -10.94
CA GLY A 62 13.50 9.49 -12.02
C GLY A 62 14.43 8.71 -12.96
N ALA A 63 14.67 9.28 -14.14
CA ALA A 63 15.43 8.62 -15.21
C ALA A 63 16.94 8.46 -14.90
N THR A 64 17.46 9.19 -13.95
CA THR A 64 18.89 9.18 -13.57
C THR A 64 19.25 8.15 -12.50
N GLN A 65 18.27 7.54 -11.85
CA GLN A 65 18.51 6.53 -10.83
C GLN A 65 18.93 5.20 -11.47
N THR A 66 20.22 4.90 -11.42
CA THR A 66 20.78 3.60 -11.81
C THR A 66 20.98 2.72 -10.60
N GLY A 67 20.13 1.70 -10.43
CA GLY A 67 20.18 0.77 -9.31
C GLY A 67 19.10 1.02 -8.26
N VAL A 68 19.21 0.29 -7.14
CA VAL A 68 18.27 0.41 -6.03
C VAL A 68 18.53 1.65 -5.18
N LEU A 69 17.47 2.18 -4.55
CA LEU A 69 17.60 3.36 -3.67
C LEU A 69 18.40 3.03 -2.39
N PHE A 70 18.19 1.85 -1.82
CA PHE A 70 18.93 1.37 -0.65
C PHE A 70 19.84 0.18 -1.04
N PRO A 71 21.17 0.36 -1.09
CA PRO A 71 22.11 -0.70 -1.41
C PRO A 71 22.06 -1.88 -0.43
N VAL A 72 22.61 -3.02 -0.83
CA VAL A 72 22.75 -4.20 0.02
C VAL A 72 23.39 -3.86 1.35
N GLY A 73 22.83 -4.41 2.45
CA GLY A 73 23.34 -4.18 3.80
C GLY A 73 22.80 -2.94 4.50
N VAL A 74 22.05 -2.08 3.80
CA VAL A 74 21.37 -0.95 4.43
C VAL A 74 20.05 -1.42 5.02
N PRO A 75 19.82 -1.32 6.34
CA PRO A 75 18.55 -1.64 6.95
C PRO A 75 17.50 -0.59 6.59
N VAL A 76 16.28 -1.06 6.33
CA VAL A 76 15.17 -0.24 5.85
C VAL A 76 13.98 -0.36 6.78
N GLY A 77 13.36 0.77 7.11
CA GLY A 77 12.06 0.86 7.76
C GLY A 77 10.99 1.29 6.77
N GLY A 78 9.78 0.77 6.91
CA GLY A 78 8.66 1.11 6.04
C GLY A 78 7.34 1.27 6.76
N VAL A 79 6.48 2.13 6.20
CA VAL A 79 5.07 2.29 6.58
C VAL A 79 4.22 2.07 5.34
N ILE A 80 3.19 1.25 5.47
CA ILE A 80 2.23 0.96 4.41
C ILE A 80 0.83 1.25 4.95
N VAL A 81 0.09 2.14 4.29
CA VAL A 81 -1.33 2.37 4.59
C VAL A 81 -2.17 1.96 3.39
N CYS A 82 -2.99 0.93 3.60
CA CYS A 82 -3.90 0.39 2.60
C CYS A 82 -5.31 0.95 2.84
N HIS A 83 -5.70 1.95 2.06
CA HIS A 83 -7.07 2.46 2.02
C HIS A 83 -7.91 1.56 1.13
N MET A 84 -8.72 0.72 1.75
CA MET A 84 -9.57 -0.23 1.05
C MET A 84 -10.79 0.47 0.44
N ARG A 85 -11.16 0.05 -0.76
CA ARG A 85 -12.39 0.52 -1.42
C ARG A 85 -13.61 0.28 -0.53
N ARG A 86 -14.51 1.26 -0.44
CA ARG A 86 -15.79 1.11 0.24
C ARG A 86 -16.80 0.38 -0.65
N THR A 87 -17.70 -0.33 0.00
CA THR A 87 -18.81 -1.02 -0.67
C THR A 87 -19.93 -0.05 -0.99
N ASN A 88 -20.74 -0.35 -2.00
CA ASN A 88 -21.87 0.51 -2.39
C ASN A 88 -22.86 0.73 -1.23
N SER A 89 -22.98 -0.23 -0.30
CA SER A 89 -23.82 -0.11 0.90
C SER A 89 -23.36 1.00 1.87
N ASP A 90 -22.14 1.46 1.78
CA ASP A 90 -21.63 2.56 2.60
C ASP A 90 -22.09 3.95 2.12
N PHE A 91 -22.66 4.02 0.92
CA PHE A 91 -23.10 5.29 0.32
C PHE A 91 -24.63 5.46 0.35
N LYS A 92 -25.08 6.72 0.44
CA LYS A 92 -26.49 7.08 0.30
C LYS A 92 -26.95 6.77 -1.13
N GLY A 93 -28.01 6.00 -1.27
CA GLY A 93 -28.51 5.57 -2.57
C GLY A 93 -27.61 4.56 -3.29
N GLY A 94 -26.59 4.01 -2.64
CA GLY A 94 -25.68 3.02 -3.24
C GLY A 94 -24.73 3.58 -4.31
N ILE A 95 -24.63 4.91 -4.43
CA ILE A 95 -23.78 5.58 -5.43
C ILE A 95 -22.50 6.04 -4.77
N PRO A 96 -21.31 5.57 -5.24
CA PRO A 96 -20.02 5.97 -4.69
C PRO A 96 -19.76 7.48 -4.74
N GLY A 97 -19.05 7.98 -3.72
CA GLY A 97 -18.64 9.35 -3.58
C GLY A 97 -18.54 9.75 -2.11
N CYS A 98 -17.48 10.43 -1.71
CA CYS A 98 -17.28 10.78 -0.29
C CYS A 98 -18.34 11.74 0.25
N ASP A 99 -18.91 12.58 -0.59
CA ASP A 99 -20.05 13.45 -0.30
C ASP A 99 -21.35 12.66 0.01
N ARG A 100 -21.39 11.40 -0.42
CA ARG A 100 -22.52 10.47 -0.23
C ARG A 100 -22.28 9.42 0.85
N LEU A 101 -21.16 9.45 1.54
CA LEU A 101 -20.92 8.54 2.65
C LEU A 101 -22.01 8.70 3.71
N LYS A 102 -22.49 7.58 4.21
CA LYS A 102 -23.39 7.55 5.35
C LYS A 102 -22.65 8.03 6.61
N SER A 103 -23.38 8.64 7.53
CA SER A 103 -22.84 9.06 8.82
C SER A 103 -22.45 7.85 9.68
N ASN A 104 -21.47 8.03 10.55
CA ASN A 104 -21.06 7.05 11.58
C ASN A 104 -20.51 5.71 11.01
N LEU A 105 -19.98 5.72 9.79
CA LEU A 105 -19.29 4.54 9.27
C LEU A 105 -17.93 4.37 9.94
N PRO A 106 -17.56 3.12 10.28
CA PRO A 106 -16.23 2.86 10.82
C PRO A 106 -15.15 3.13 9.78
N LEU A 107 -14.00 3.61 10.25
CA LEU A 107 -12.82 3.73 9.42
C LEU A 107 -12.09 2.38 9.27
N VAL A 108 -12.22 1.52 10.26
CA VAL A 108 -11.58 0.20 10.30
C VAL A 108 -12.64 -0.89 10.34
N ARG A 109 -12.49 -1.90 9.47
CA ARG A 109 -13.30 -3.13 9.46
C ARG A 109 -12.41 -4.35 9.29
N PRO A 110 -12.69 -5.46 9.98
CA PRO A 110 -12.01 -6.74 9.75
C PRO A 110 -12.55 -7.40 8.47
N ILE A 111 -12.12 -6.92 7.32
CA ILE A 111 -12.52 -7.41 5.98
C ILE A 111 -11.32 -8.01 5.24
N CYS A 112 -11.59 -8.92 4.31
CA CYS A 112 -10.57 -9.38 3.38
C CYS A 112 -10.10 -8.24 2.45
N PRO A 113 -8.86 -8.29 1.96
CA PRO A 113 -7.82 -9.29 2.21
C PRO A 113 -7.09 -9.10 3.54
N ASP A 114 -6.29 -10.09 3.94
CA ASP A 114 -5.47 -10.04 5.15
C ASP A 114 -4.31 -9.05 4.98
N VAL A 115 -3.94 -8.40 6.07
CA VAL A 115 -2.95 -7.31 6.06
C VAL A 115 -1.56 -7.79 5.66
N ASP A 116 -1.17 -9.02 6.04
CA ASP A 116 0.09 -9.64 5.66
C ASP A 116 0.18 -9.90 4.14
N ASN A 117 -0.91 -10.33 3.52
CA ASN A 117 -0.98 -10.54 2.08
C ASN A 117 -0.87 -9.22 1.29
N LEU A 118 -1.45 -8.14 1.81
CA LEU A 118 -1.28 -6.79 1.25
C LEU A 118 0.18 -6.33 1.36
N ALA A 119 0.76 -6.45 2.54
CA ALA A 119 2.15 -6.09 2.79
C ALA A 119 3.10 -6.85 1.87
N LYS A 120 2.91 -8.17 1.74
CA LYS A 120 3.75 -9.03 0.90
C LYS A 120 3.73 -8.60 -0.57
N PHE A 121 2.55 -8.31 -1.13
CA PHE A 121 2.46 -7.83 -2.52
C PHE A 121 3.26 -6.55 -2.74
N ILE A 122 3.16 -5.60 -1.80
CA ILE A 122 3.85 -4.32 -1.88
C ILE A 122 5.35 -4.51 -1.73
N LEU A 123 5.81 -5.28 -0.75
CA LEU A 123 7.23 -5.57 -0.56
C LEU A 123 7.85 -6.23 -1.78
N ASP A 124 7.16 -7.19 -2.41
CA ASP A 124 7.58 -7.83 -3.66
C ASP A 124 7.67 -6.83 -4.82
N ALA A 125 6.79 -5.83 -4.86
CA ALA A 125 6.82 -4.77 -5.87
C ALA A 125 8.00 -3.80 -5.68
N LEU A 126 8.41 -3.53 -4.44
CA LEU A 126 9.55 -2.69 -4.10
C LEU A 126 10.90 -3.40 -4.30
N ASN A 127 10.89 -4.73 -4.25
CA ASN A 127 12.10 -5.55 -4.36
C ASN A 127 12.79 -5.37 -5.73
N GLY A 128 14.10 -5.12 -5.70
CA GLY A 128 14.92 -4.84 -6.87
C GLY A 128 14.77 -3.43 -7.44
N VAL A 129 13.96 -2.56 -6.80
CA VAL A 129 13.78 -1.14 -7.18
C VAL A 129 14.14 -0.22 -6.01
N ILE A 130 13.49 -0.36 -4.88
CA ILE A 130 13.77 0.45 -3.69
C ILE A 130 14.92 -0.16 -2.88
N TYR A 131 14.90 -1.46 -2.68
CA TYR A 131 15.98 -2.22 -2.03
C TYR A 131 16.30 -3.48 -2.85
N LYS A 132 17.46 -4.06 -2.60
CA LYS A 132 17.92 -5.24 -3.35
C LYS A 132 17.15 -6.50 -2.98
N ASP A 133 16.76 -6.63 -1.71
CA ASP A 133 16.17 -7.83 -1.13
C ASP A 133 15.30 -7.41 0.07
N ASP A 134 14.11 -7.97 0.20
CA ASP A 134 13.14 -7.65 1.26
C ASP A 134 13.65 -7.99 2.67
N LYS A 135 14.67 -8.84 2.81
CA LYS A 135 15.38 -9.06 4.08
C LYS A 135 16.06 -7.80 4.65
N GLN A 136 16.23 -6.75 3.84
CA GLN A 136 16.72 -5.46 4.33
C GLN A 136 15.66 -4.73 5.17
N VAL A 137 14.38 -5.10 5.03
CA VAL A 137 13.28 -4.52 5.80
C VAL A 137 13.30 -5.07 7.23
N VAL A 138 13.74 -4.25 8.17
CA VAL A 138 13.91 -4.62 9.59
C VAL A 138 12.78 -4.09 10.48
N LYS A 139 12.04 -3.07 10.01
CA LYS A 139 10.84 -2.54 10.66
C LYS A 139 9.77 -2.32 9.59
N LEU A 140 8.55 -2.77 9.85
CA LEU A 140 7.42 -2.56 8.96
C LEU A 140 6.16 -2.29 9.79
N GLU A 141 5.51 -1.17 9.50
CA GLU A 141 4.18 -0.85 10.03
C GLU A 141 3.18 -0.95 8.87
N VAL A 142 2.08 -1.65 9.09
CA VAL A 142 1.05 -1.82 8.07
C VAL A 142 -0.31 -1.54 8.67
N LEU A 143 -1.02 -0.60 8.07
CA LEU A 143 -2.38 -0.24 8.45
C LEU A 143 -3.35 -0.51 7.30
N LYS A 144 -4.48 -1.10 7.61
CA LYS A 144 -5.59 -1.29 6.68
C LYS A 144 -6.81 -0.53 7.15
N VAL A 145 -7.26 0.44 6.37
CA VAL A 145 -8.41 1.31 6.66
C VAL A 145 -9.35 1.36 5.47
N LEU A 146 -10.56 1.85 5.66
CA LEU A 146 -11.50 2.10 4.56
C LEU A 146 -11.26 3.49 3.99
N ASP A 147 -11.25 3.61 2.67
CA ASP A 147 -11.05 4.88 1.99
C ASP A 147 -12.22 5.84 2.24
N ASN A 148 -11.90 7.09 2.49
CA ASN A 148 -12.86 8.15 2.78
C ASN A 148 -12.58 9.44 1.98
N ILE A 149 -11.74 9.35 0.94
CA ILE A 149 -11.34 10.48 0.10
C ILE A 149 -11.77 10.25 -1.35
N GLY A 150 -12.14 11.33 -2.01
CA GLY A 150 -12.51 11.33 -3.43
C GLY A 150 -13.68 10.41 -3.76
N ALA A 151 -13.51 9.48 -4.67
CA ALA A 151 -14.52 8.49 -5.02
C ALA A 151 -14.56 7.28 -4.08
N CYS A 152 -13.69 7.24 -3.05
CA CYS A 152 -13.54 6.12 -2.10
C CYS A 152 -13.22 4.78 -2.78
N GLU A 153 -12.45 4.84 -3.86
CA GLU A 153 -12.09 3.67 -4.68
C GLU A 153 -10.88 2.89 -4.16
N GLY A 154 -10.26 3.43 -3.11
CA GLY A 154 -9.08 2.86 -2.50
C GLY A 154 -7.78 3.50 -3.02
N ARG A 155 -6.74 3.37 -2.24
CA ARG A 155 -5.36 3.76 -2.56
C ARG A 155 -4.39 3.08 -1.62
N THR A 156 -3.14 3.02 -2.00
CA THR A 156 -2.06 2.53 -1.16
C THR A 156 -1.00 3.62 -1.00
N LEU A 157 -0.67 3.95 0.24
CA LEU A 157 0.43 4.83 0.58
C LEU A 157 1.59 3.99 1.08
N VAL A 158 2.80 4.25 0.58
CA VAL A 158 4.02 3.57 1.00
C VAL A 158 5.07 4.62 1.29
N ARG A 159 5.70 4.52 2.46
CA ARG A 159 6.84 5.35 2.86
C ARG A 159 7.99 4.48 3.30
N VAL A 160 9.18 4.82 2.89
CA VAL A 160 10.39 4.06 3.19
C VAL A 160 11.51 5.00 3.63
N ALA A 161 12.22 4.58 4.67
CA ALA A 161 13.37 5.30 5.21
C ALA A 161 14.53 4.35 5.50
N ARG A 162 15.73 4.91 5.64
CA ARG A 162 16.83 4.17 6.26
C ARG A 162 16.51 3.98 7.75
N PHE A 163 16.63 2.76 8.20
CA PHE A 163 16.45 2.45 9.62
C PHE A 163 17.76 2.70 10.37
N HIS A 164 17.67 3.47 11.43
CA HIS A 164 18.76 3.73 12.38
C HIS A 164 18.35 3.05 13.69
N GLY A 165 18.99 1.94 14.03
CA GLY A 165 18.77 1.23 15.30
C GLY A 165 19.49 1.91 16.46
#